data_13c770bdb2de1f5707a82046bee84faf
#
_entry.id   13c770bdb2de1f5707a82046bee84faf
#
_cell.length_a   1.000
_cell.length_b   1.000
_cell.length_c   1.000
_cell.angle_alpha   90.00
_cell.angle_beta   90.00
_cell.angle_gamma   90.00
#
_symmetry.space_group_name_H-M   'P 1'
#
loop_
_entity.id
_entity.type
_entity.pdbx_description
1 polymer ?
#
loop_
_entity_poly.entity_id
_entity_poly.type
_entity_poly.pdbx_seq_one_letter_code
_entity_poly.pdbx_strand_id
1 'polypeptide(L)'
;MEWYKISELLNLVFRWFHILAGISWIGQTYLFNWMERTLPLEVDSDADENVSGQLWMVHGGGFYLVEKQTKPKVMPRTLHWFKWESALTWISGLFLLIIVYYMGGLMLEPDSEMSELTACLIGISVLVFGFGIYHLLWSSLIGKNEYVGAAISLILIIGLFVGLDQIFSSRAAMMHIGALFGTIMAANV
;
A
#
# COMPACT_ATOMS: atom_id res chain seq x y z
N MET A 1 31.23 5.25 17.15
CA MET A 1 31.30 5.14 15.67
C MET A 1 30.04 4.50 15.12
N GLU A 2 29.38 3.69 15.88
CA GLU A 2 28.86 2.55 15.16
C GLU A 2 27.37 2.70 14.81
N TRP A 3 26.57 3.38 15.67
CA TRP A 3 25.14 3.52 15.43
C TRP A 3 24.79 4.32 14.16
N TYR A 4 25.48 5.44 13.91
CA TYR A 4 25.26 6.24 12.72
C TYR A 4 25.51 5.44 11.43
N LYS A 5 26.60 4.70 11.36
CA LYS A 5 26.93 3.88 10.18
C LYS A 5 25.93 2.75 9.99
N ILE A 6 25.45 2.16 11.07
CA ILE A 6 24.43 1.10 11.01
C ILE A 6 23.12 1.68 10.52
N SER A 7 22.69 2.83 11.03
CA SER A 7 21.43 3.46 10.60
C SER A 7 21.45 3.86 9.13
N GLU A 8 22.57 4.37 8.62
CA GLU A 8 22.74 4.68 7.20
C GLU A 8 22.67 3.43 6.32
N LEU A 9 23.34 2.34 6.75
CA LEU A 9 23.28 1.07 6.04
C LEU A 9 21.86 0.49 6.02
N LEU A 10 21.18 0.50 7.17
CA LEU A 10 19.80 0.04 7.28
C LEU A 10 18.86 0.88 6.41
N ASN A 11 19.02 2.20 6.42
CA ASN A 11 18.27 3.11 5.58
C ASN A 11 18.45 2.77 4.09
N LEU A 12 19.70 2.55 3.64
CA LEU A 12 19.99 2.15 2.26
C LEU A 12 19.31 0.82 1.91
N VAL A 13 19.48 -0.21 2.74
CA VAL A 13 18.92 -1.55 2.51
C VAL A 13 17.39 -1.51 2.47
N PHE A 14 16.75 -0.85 3.44
CA PHE A 14 15.29 -0.78 3.48
C PHE A 14 14.71 0.08 2.35
N ARG A 15 15.39 1.13 1.87
CA ARG A 15 14.96 1.88 0.69
C ARG A 15 14.93 1.01 -0.56
N TRP A 16 16.00 0.27 -0.83
CA TRP A 16 16.05 -0.63 -1.97
C TRP A 16 14.99 -1.72 -1.88
N PHE A 17 14.86 -2.33 -0.70
CA PHE A 17 13.85 -3.35 -0.48
C PHE A 17 12.43 -2.82 -0.65
N HIS A 18 12.14 -1.62 -0.11
CA HIS A 18 10.85 -0.97 -0.24
C HIS A 18 10.49 -0.63 -1.69
N ILE A 19 11.47 -0.12 -2.45
CA ILE A 19 11.28 0.17 -3.88
C ILE A 19 10.98 -1.12 -4.66
N LEU A 20 11.75 -2.18 -4.45
CA LEU A 20 11.54 -3.44 -5.15
C LEU A 20 10.18 -4.07 -4.81
N ALA A 21 9.83 -4.10 -3.53
CA ALA A 21 8.52 -4.61 -3.10
C ALA A 21 7.37 -3.76 -3.65
N GLY A 22 7.51 -2.44 -3.63
CA GLY A 22 6.51 -1.51 -4.16
C GLY A 22 6.32 -1.62 -5.68
N ILE A 23 7.41 -1.76 -6.44
CA ILE A 23 7.34 -1.99 -7.90
C ILE A 23 6.63 -3.31 -8.19
N SER A 24 6.96 -4.37 -7.46
CA SER A 24 6.31 -5.67 -7.61
C SER A 24 4.81 -5.58 -7.32
N TRP A 25 4.44 -4.95 -6.21
CA TRP A 25 3.04 -4.77 -5.83
C TRP A 25 2.24 -3.97 -6.85
N ILE A 26 2.74 -2.80 -7.25
CA ILE A 26 2.07 -1.94 -8.25
C ILE A 26 1.99 -2.64 -9.59
N GLY A 27 3.07 -3.28 -10.04
CA GLY A 27 3.11 -4.01 -11.31
C GLY A 27 2.07 -5.13 -11.37
N GLN A 28 1.95 -5.91 -10.29
CA GLN A 28 0.93 -6.96 -10.17
C GLN A 28 -0.49 -6.39 -10.13
N THR A 29 -0.71 -5.29 -9.41
CA THR A 29 -2.02 -4.64 -9.35
C THR A 29 -2.48 -4.20 -10.75
N TYR A 30 -1.59 -3.60 -11.54
CA TYR A 30 -1.90 -3.24 -12.93
C TYR A 30 -2.16 -4.47 -13.80
N LEU A 31 -1.34 -5.53 -13.67
CA LEU A 31 -1.52 -6.77 -14.41
C LEU A 31 -2.89 -7.41 -14.11
N PHE A 32 -3.24 -7.55 -12.83
CA PHE A 32 -4.52 -8.14 -12.44
C PHE A 32 -5.71 -7.28 -12.85
N ASN A 33 -5.64 -5.96 -12.72
CA ASN A 33 -6.69 -5.06 -13.19
C ASN A 33 -6.90 -5.16 -14.71
N TRP A 34 -5.82 -5.30 -15.47
CA TRP A 34 -5.90 -5.51 -16.91
C TRP A 34 -6.50 -6.89 -17.23
N MET A 35 -6.05 -7.94 -16.58
CA MET A 35 -6.59 -9.30 -16.76
C MET A 35 -8.09 -9.34 -16.43
N GLU A 36 -8.53 -8.77 -15.31
CA GLU A 36 -9.95 -8.75 -14.91
C GLU A 36 -10.86 -8.08 -15.95
N ARG A 37 -10.35 -7.12 -16.69
CA ARG A 37 -11.10 -6.45 -17.77
C ARG A 37 -11.08 -7.20 -19.08
N THR A 38 -10.08 -8.04 -19.32
CA THR A 38 -9.85 -8.72 -20.60
C THR A 38 -10.37 -10.17 -20.58
N LEU A 39 -10.19 -10.89 -19.48
CA LEU A 39 -10.57 -12.29 -19.34
C LEU A 39 -12.03 -12.62 -19.71
N PRO A 40 -13.04 -11.78 -19.38
CA PRO A 40 -14.44 -12.09 -19.72
C PRO A 40 -14.79 -12.00 -21.20
N LEU A 41 -13.88 -11.44 -22.03
CA LEU A 41 -14.17 -11.18 -23.43
C LEU A 41 -13.91 -12.39 -24.35
N GLU A 42 -13.09 -13.35 -23.91
CA GLU A 42 -12.69 -14.50 -24.70
C GLU A 42 -12.79 -15.78 -23.86
N VAL A 43 -13.81 -16.57 -24.09
CA VAL A 43 -13.92 -17.93 -23.58
C VAL A 43 -14.03 -18.87 -24.77
N ASP A 44 -13.09 -19.78 -24.92
CA ASP A 44 -13.11 -20.78 -25.97
C ASP A 44 -14.34 -21.67 -25.81
N SER A 45 -15.02 -22.04 -26.91
CA SER A 45 -16.20 -22.91 -26.90
C SER A 45 -15.92 -24.27 -26.27
N ASP A 46 -14.68 -24.70 -26.27
CA ASP A 46 -14.24 -26.00 -25.74
C ASP A 46 -13.72 -25.89 -24.29
N ALA A 47 -13.81 -24.69 -23.66
CA ALA A 47 -13.37 -24.48 -22.30
C ALA A 47 -14.29 -25.22 -21.29
N ASP A 48 -13.70 -25.62 -20.18
CA ASP A 48 -14.42 -26.23 -19.06
C ASP A 48 -15.52 -25.28 -18.52
N GLU A 49 -16.67 -25.81 -18.14
CA GLU A 49 -17.80 -25.06 -17.58
C GLU A 49 -17.44 -24.17 -16.37
N ASN A 50 -16.36 -24.48 -15.69
CA ASN A 50 -15.86 -23.67 -14.55
C ASN A 50 -14.96 -22.49 -14.97
N VAL A 51 -14.58 -22.39 -16.24
CA VAL A 51 -13.76 -21.30 -16.78
C VAL A 51 -14.64 -20.10 -17.08
N SER A 52 -14.43 -19.02 -16.39
CA SER A 52 -15.16 -17.75 -16.56
C SER A 52 -14.44 -16.73 -17.44
N GLY A 53 -13.24 -17.06 -17.91
CA GLY A 53 -12.46 -16.23 -18.82
C GLY A 53 -11.11 -16.88 -19.15
N GLN A 54 -10.62 -16.62 -20.34
CA GLN A 54 -9.32 -17.06 -20.83
C GLN A 54 -8.56 -15.88 -21.44
N LEU A 55 -7.24 -15.90 -21.34
CA LEU A 55 -6.39 -14.87 -21.90
C LEU A 55 -5.04 -15.45 -22.31
N TRP A 56 -4.63 -15.19 -23.53
CA TRP A 56 -3.30 -15.49 -24.02
C TRP A 56 -2.35 -14.30 -23.79
N MET A 57 -1.20 -14.59 -23.19
CA MET A 57 -0.14 -13.62 -22.95
C MET A 57 1.18 -14.08 -23.55
N VAL A 58 2.01 -13.13 -23.98
CA VAL A 58 3.37 -13.38 -24.43
C VAL A 58 4.35 -12.66 -23.52
N HIS A 59 5.32 -13.38 -22.99
CA HIS A 59 6.41 -12.80 -22.22
C HIS A 59 7.70 -13.62 -22.39
N GLY A 60 8.83 -12.95 -22.65
CA GLY A 60 10.13 -13.61 -22.77
C GLY A 60 10.18 -14.65 -23.91
N GLY A 61 9.38 -14.50 -24.96
CA GLY A 61 9.28 -15.44 -26.08
C GLY A 61 8.40 -16.66 -25.84
N GLY A 62 7.80 -16.79 -24.64
CA GLY A 62 6.84 -17.85 -24.30
C GLY A 62 5.40 -17.39 -24.38
N PHE A 63 4.49 -18.29 -24.76
CA PHE A 63 3.05 -18.09 -24.75
C PHE A 63 2.46 -18.67 -23.46
N TYR A 64 1.63 -17.90 -22.78
CA TYR A 64 0.98 -18.29 -21.52
C TYR A 64 -0.52 -18.19 -21.68
N LEU A 65 -1.22 -19.27 -21.36
CA LEU A 65 -2.68 -19.27 -21.25
C LEU A 65 -3.06 -19.11 -19.78
N VAL A 66 -3.78 -18.03 -19.46
CA VAL A 66 -4.33 -17.77 -18.14
C VAL A 66 -5.83 -18.02 -18.17
N GLU A 67 -6.31 -18.85 -17.26
CA GLU A 67 -7.72 -19.15 -17.07
C GLU A 67 -8.18 -18.65 -15.70
N LYS A 68 -9.30 -17.96 -15.69
CA LYS A 68 -10.00 -17.60 -14.46
C LYS A 68 -11.06 -18.65 -14.18
N GLN A 69 -10.92 -19.36 -13.07
CA GLN A 69 -11.87 -20.38 -12.64
C GLN A 69 -12.64 -19.89 -11.41
N THR A 70 -13.95 -20.02 -11.42
CA THR A 70 -14.80 -19.68 -10.28
C THR A 70 -14.56 -20.62 -9.11
N LYS A 71 -14.41 -21.92 -9.41
CA LYS A 71 -14.05 -22.97 -8.44
C LYS A 71 -13.15 -23.97 -9.15
N PRO A 72 -11.88 -24.11 -8.74
CA PRO A 72 -11.02 -25.12 -9.31
C PRO A 72 -11.54 -26.52 -8.95
N LYS A 73 -11.62 -27.43 -9.90
CA LYS A 73 -12.02 -28.82 -9.68
C LYS A 73 -11.10 -29.55 -8.69
N VAL A 74 -9.82 -29.23 -8.77
CA VAL A 74 -8.79 -29.74 -7.85
C VAL A 74 -8.00 -28.55 -7.34
N MET A 75 -7.96 -28.37 -6.02
CA MET A 75 -7.18 -27.29 -5.43
C MET A 75 -5.69 -27.50 -5.70
N PRO A 76 -4.99 -26.52 -6.31
CA PRO A 76 -3.56 -26.65 -6.59
C PRO A 76 -2.76 -26.77 -5.29
N ARG A 77 -1.70 -27.60 -5.32
CA ARG A 77 -0.83 -27.81 -4.16
C ARG A 77 -0.07 -26.55 -3.75
N THR A 78 0.24 -25.70 -4.72
CA THR A 78 0.99 -24.47 -4.50
C THR A 78 0.13 -23.30 -4.98
N LEU A 79 -0.18 -22.40 -4.05
CA LEU A 79 -0.85 -21.13 -4.34
C LEU A 79 0.12 -20.01 -4.04
N HIS A 80 0.30 -19.09 -4.99
CA HIS A 80 1.01 -17.84 -4.71
C HIS A 80 0.00 -16.80 -4.19
N TRP A 81 0.33 -16.19 -3.07
CA TRP A 81 -0.51 -15.17 -2.44
C TRP A 81 0.11 -13.80 -2.68
N PHE A 82 -0.40 -13.07 -3.65
CA PHE A 82 0.10 -11.73 -4.03
C PHE A 82 0.00 -10.68 -2.92
N LYS A 83 -0.68 -10.97 -1.83
CA LYS A 83 -0.68 -10.11 -0.63
C LYS A 83 0.69 -9.93 0.03
N TRP A 84 1.65 -10.81 -0.25
CA TRP A 84 2.97 -10.70 0.35
C TRP A 84 3.74 -9.48 -0.15
N GLU A 85 3.56 -9.08 -1.39
CA GLU A 85 4.21 -7.90 -1.97
C GLU A 85 3.70 -6.62 -1.32
N SER A 86 2.41 -6.51 -1.06
CA SER A 86 1.82 -5.39 -0.32
C SER A 86 2.27 -5.38 1.14
N ALA A 87 2.29 -6.54 1.81
CA ALA A 87 2.76 -6.66 3.19
C ALA A 87 4.24 -6.28 3.33
N LEU A 88 5.11 -6.77 2.43
CA LEU A 88 6.54 -6.43 2.42
C LEU A 88 6.78 -4.94 2.15
N THR A 89 6.00 -4.35 1.25
CA THR A 89 6.05 -2.91 0.99
C THR A 89 5.67 -2.13 2.26
N TRP A 90 4.58 -2.51 2.91
CA TRP A 90 4.13 -1.85 4.13
C TRP A 90 5.15 -2.00 5.28
N ILE A 91 5.63 -3.21 5.54
CA ILE A 91 6.61 -3.48 6.60
C ILE A 91 7.90 -2.67 6.36
N SER A 92 8.44 -2.70 5.14
CA SER A 92 9.66 -1.95 4.83
C SER A 92 9.45 -0.43 4.90
N GLY A 93 8.27 0.05 4.53
CA GLY A 93 7.87 1.45 4.68
C GLY A 93 7.80 1.89 6.15
N LEU A 94 7.28 1.04 7.05
CA LEU A 94 7.29 1.30 8.49
C LEU A 94 8.73 1.34 9.05
N PHE A 95 9.61 0.43 8.64
CA PHE A 95 11.01 0.48 9.04
C PHE A 95 11.68 1.78 8.59
N LEU A 96 11.41 2.23 7.36
CA LEU A 96 11.93 3.51 6.88
C LEU A 96 11.36 4.70 7.66
N LEU A 97 10.08 4.69 7.99
CA LEU A 97 9.45 5.72 8.80
C LEU A 97 10.14 5.83 10.17
N ILE A 98 10.39 4.68 10.81
CA ILE A 98 11.07 4.62 12.11
C ILE A 98 12.52 5.11 12.00
N ILE A 99 13.31 4.56 11.07
CA ILE A 99 14.74 4.87 10.97
C ILE A 99 14.96 6.32 10.56
N VAL A 100 14.21 6.84 9.62
CA VAL A 100 14.45 8.16 9.03
C VAL A 100 13.81 9.28 9.85
N TYR A 101 12.60 9.07 10.33
CA TYR A 101 11.83 10.13 11.00
C TYR A 101 11.81 9.99 12.51
N TYR A 102 11.48 8.82 13.05
CA TYR A 102 11.33 8.67 14.50
C TYR A 102 12.67 8.55 15.24
N MET A 103 13.69 7.98 14.58
CA MET A 103 15.04 7.85 15.15
C MET A 103 16.05 8.80 14.49
N GLY A 104 15.75 9.27 13.29
CA GLY A 104 16.68 10.12 12.50
C GLY A 104 16.55 11.61 12.74
N GLY A 105 15.62 12.04 13.61
CA GLY A 105 15.44 13.47 13.96
C GLY A 105 14.87 14.34 12.84
N LEU A 106 14.18 13.75 11.85
CA LEU A 106 13.63 14.49 10.72
C LEU A 106 12.11 14.75 10.84
N MET A 107 11.55 14.49 12.03
CA MET A 107 10.12 14.72 12.29
C MET A 107 9.75 16.19 12.36
N LEU A 108 10.58 16.98 13.01
CA LEU A 108 10.31 18.37 13.36
C LEU A 108 11.23 19.31 12.59
N GLU A 109 10.79 20.56 12.43
CA GLU A 109 11.67 21.62 11.99
C GLU A 109 12.69 21.98 13.11
N PRO A 110 13.88 22.51 12.77
CA PRO A 110 14.97 22.74 13.74
C PRO A 110 14.61 23.74 14.86
N ASP A 111 13.65 24.61 14.63
CA ASP A 111 13.14 25.63 15.56
C ASP A 111 11.87 25.22 16.31
N SER A 112 11.44 23.97 16.16
CA SER A 112 10.25 23.48 16.85
C SER A 112 10.48 23.29 18.35
N GLU A 113 9.55 23.80 19.17
CA GLU A 113 9.54 23.62 20.61
C GLU A 113 8.98 22.26 21.06
N MET A 114 8.41 21.47 20.11
CA MET A 114 7.81 20.18 20.41
C MET A 114 8.88 19.11 20.66
N SER A 115 8.62 18.23 21.63
CA SER A 115 9.51 17.09 21.87
C SER A 115 9.36 16.03 20.77
N GLU A 116 10.48 15.38 20.39
CA GLU A 116 10.47 14.28 19.43
C GLU A 116 9.54 13.14 19.84
N LEU A 117 9.48 12.84 21.14
CA LEU A 117 8.57 11.81 21.66
C LEU A 117 7.10 12.17 21.39
N THR A 118 6.72 13.44 21.62
CA THR A 118 5.36 13.91 21.34
C THR A 118 5.05 13.80 19.86
N ALA A 119 5.98 14.21 19.01
CA ALA A 119 5.84 14.09 17.55
C ALA A 119 5.66 12.63 17.10
N CYS A 120 6.46 11.70 17.64
CA CYS A 120 6.32 10.28 17.35
C CYS A 120 4.95 9.73 17.78
N LEU A 121 4.47 10.10 18.98
CA LEU A 121 3.15 9.68 19.47
C LEU A 121 2.01 10.21 18.57
N ILE A 122 2.09 11.46 18.13
CA ILE A 122 1.14 12.03 17.18
C ILE A 122 1.20 11.26 15.85
N GLY A 123 2.39 11.00 15.31
CA GLY A 123 2.57 10.25 14.07
C GLY A 123 1.95 8.86 14.11
N ILE A 124 2.22 8.11 15.17
CA ILE A 124 1.62 6.78 15.39
C ILE A 124 0.08 6.89 15.51
N SER A 125 -0.40 7.89 16.26
CA SER A 125 -1.82 8.13 16.43
C SER A 125 -2.51 8.41 15.10
N VAL A 126 -1.88 9.19 14.22
CA VAL A 126 -2.39 9.46 12.86
C VAL A 126 -2.56 8.19 12.05
N LEU A 127 -1.63 7.24 12.11
CA LEU A 127 -1.74 5.98 11.38
C LEU A 127 -2.89 5.12 11.94
N VAL A 128 -2.99 5.01 13.25
CA VAL A 128 -4.01 4.18 13.91
C VAL A 128 -5.41 4.77 13.73
N PHE A 129 -5.58 6.03 14.12
CA PHE A 129 -6.89 6.69 14.04
C PHE A 129 -7.30 7.01 12.60
N GLY A 130 -6.35 7.38 11.74
CA GLY A 130 -6.60 7.61 10.32
C GLY A 130 -7.14 6.37 9.62
N PHE A 131 -6.54 5.20 9.90
CA PHE A 131 -7.06 3.91 9.41
C PHE A 131 -8.45 3.61 10.00
N GLY A 132 -8.66 3.85 11.30
CA GLY A 132 -9.97 3.68 11.93
C GLY A 132 -11.06 4.55 11.32
N ILE A 133 -10.77 5.83 11.07
CA ILE A 133 -11.70 6.78 10.42
C ILE A 133 -12.01 6.32 9.00
N TYR A 134 -11.00 5.90 8.23
CA TYR A 134 -11.20 5.33 6.91
C TYR A 134 -12.15 4.12 6.97
N HIS A 135 -11.88 3.17 7.84
CA HIS A 135 -12.70 1.95 7.97
C HIS A 135 -14.15 2.29 8.35
N LEU A 136 -14.36 3.19 9.31
CA LEU A 136 -15.70 3.64 9.71
C LEU A 136 -16.44 4.34 8.58
N LEU A 137 -15.77 5.22 7.84
CA LEU A 137 -16.36 5.94 6.72
C LEU A 137 -16.86 4.97 5.64
N TRP A 138 -16.00 4.05 5.20
CA TRP A 138 -16.30 3.12 4.11
C TRP A 138 -17.23 1.97 4.53
N SER A 139 -17.34 1.68 5.82
CA SER A 139 -18.33 0.75 6.37
C SER A 139 -19.70 1.42 6.61
N SER A 140 -19.79 2.74 6.55
CA SER A 140 -21.01 3.50 6.82
C SER A 140 -21.95 3.56 5.61
N LEU A 141 -23.16 4.10 5.82
CA LEU A 141 -24.11 4.38 4.74
C LEU A 141 -23.56 5.40 3.73
N ILE A 142 -22.68 6.30 4.16
CA ILE A 142 -22.03 7.30 3.32
C ILE A 142 -21.08 6.62 2.32
N GLY A 143 -20.32 5.62 2.77
CA GLY A 143 -19.38 4.86 1.93
C GLY A 143 -20.06 4.00 0.86
N LYS A 144 -21.38 3.73 0.96
CA LYS A 144 -22.13 3.03 -0.09
C LYS A 144 -22.20 3.83 -1.40
N ASN A 145 -22.10 5.15 -1.33
CA ASN A 145 -21.94 5.99 -2.52
C ASN A 145 -20.44 6.29 -2.69
N GLU A 146 -19.80 5.60 -3.61
CA GLU A 146 -18.36 5.69 -3.84
C GLU A 146 -17.88 7.12 -4.13
N TYR A 147 -18.65 7.91 -4.86
CA TYR A 147 -18.29 9.31 -5.16
C TYR A 147 -18.31 10.19 -3.92
N VAL A 148 -19.33 10.02 -3.06
CA VAL A 148 -19.44 10.78 -1.81
C VAL A 148 -18.36 10.34 -0.83
N GLY A 149 -18.15 9.03 -0.68
CA GLY A 149 -17.07 8.47 0.14
C GLY A 149 -15.70 8.97 -0.28
N ALA A 150 -15.41 8.97 -1.60
CA ALA A 150 -14.16 9.47 -2.14
C ALA A 150 -13.98 10.98 -1.91
N ALA A 151 -15.02 11.80 -2.12
CA ALA A 151 -14.96 13.24 -1.88
C ALA A 151 -14.69 13.57 -0.41
N ILE A 152 -15.37 12.90 0.52
CA ILE A 152 -15.12 13.07 1.96
C ILE A 152 -13.70 12.61 2.32
N SER A 153 -13.25 11.47 1.81
CA SER A 153 -11.88 10.98 2.04
C SER A 153 -10.84 12.00 1.57
N LEU A 154 -11.05 12.61 0.40
CA LEU A 154 -10.16 13.65 -0.13
C LEU A 154 -10.10 14.88 0.79
N ILE A 155 -11.26 15.37 1.26
CA ILE A 155 -11.32 16.51 2.18
C ILE A 155 -10.60 16.19 3.49
N LEU A 156 -10.82 14.99 4.06
CA LEU A 156 -10.18 14.55 5.29
C LEU A 156 -8.65 14.45 5.14
N ILE A 157 -8.17 13.90 4.02
CA ILE A 157 -6.73 13.80 3.75
C ILE A 157 -6.08 15.17 3.57
N ILE A 158 -6.72 16.08 2.85
CA ILE A 158 -6.21 17.45 2.69
C ILE A 158 -6.16 18.15 4.05
N GLY A 159 -7.23 18.05 4.84
CA GLY A 159 -7.27 18.63 6.19
C GLY A 159 -6.23 18.03 7.12
N LEU A 160 -6.03 16.71 7.06
CA LEU A 160 -5.00 16.02 7.83
C LEU A 160 -3.60 16.48 7.42
N PHE A 161 -3.32 16.57 6.10
CA PHE A 161 -2.03 17.07 5.61
C PHE A 161 -1.75 18.49 6.11
N VAL A 162 -2.71 19.42 5.95
CA VAL A 162 -2.58 20.81 6.41
C VAL A 162 -2.33 20.87 7.92
N GLY A 163 -3.03 20.04 8.71
CA GLY A 163 -2.81 19.96 10.15
C GLY A 163 -1.44 19.42 10.51
N LEU A 164 -0.97 18.37 9.83
CA LEU A 164 0.35 17.79 10.07
C LEU A 164 1.50 18.73 9.65
N ASP A 165 1.33 19.48 8.58
CA ASP A 165 2.32 20.44 8.09
C ASP A 165 2.55 21.61 9.04
N GLN A 166 1.60 21.88 9.94
CA GLN A 166 1.77 22.86 11.04
C GLN A 166 2.55 22.32 12.25
N ILE A 167 2.66 20.98 12.33
CA ILE A 167 3.22 20.28 13.52
C ILE A 167 4.56 19.66 13.19
N PHE A 168 4.68 19.05 12.01
CA PHE A 168 5.85 18.32 11.54
C PHE A 168 6.60 19.12 10.47
N SER A 169 7.82 18.69 10.17
CA SER A 169 8.44 19.12 8.92
C SER A 169 7.55 18.70 7.73
N SER A 170 7.47 19.54 6.69
CA SER A 170 6.63 19.27 5.52
C SER A 170 6.91 17.89 4.91
N ARG A 171 8.18 17.45 4.95
CA ARG A 171 8.56 16.11 4.51
C ARG A 171 7.97 15.02 5.41
N ALA A 172 8.01 15.19 6.73
CA ALA A 172 7.44 14.23 7.68
C ALA A 172 5.91 14.18 7.55
N ALA A 173 5.23 15.31 7.38
CA ALA A 173 3.80 15.38 7.12
C ALA A 173 3.42 14.55 5.89
N MET A 174 4.09 14.75 4.75
CA MET A 174 3.86 13.98 3.51
C MET A 174 4.12 12.49 3.70
N MET A 175 5.18 12.12 4.43
CA MET A 175 5.49 10.70 4.68
C MET A 175 4.45 10.01 5.56
N HIS A 176 3.85 10.71 6.52
CA HIS A 176 2.76 10.15 7.32
C HIS A 176 1.48 9.97 6.51
N ILE A 177 1.15 10.89 5.62
CA ILE A 177 0.06 10.70 4.66
C ILE A 177 0.33 9.48 3.77
N GLY A 178 1.54 9.37 3.21
CA GLY A 178 1.95 8.20 2.41
C GLY A 178 1.87 6.88 3.21
N ALA A 179 2.33 6.87 4.46
CA ALA A 179 2.27 5.72 5.34
C ALA A 179 0.82 5.33 5.68
N LEU A 180 -0.08 6.31 5.87
CA LEU A 180 -1.51 6.07 6.06
C LEU A 180 -2.13 5.43 4.82
N PHE A 181 -1.87 5.97 3.62
CA PHE A 181 -2.32 5.35 2.37
C PHE A 181 -1.79 3.92 2.21
N GLY A 182 -0.49 3.70 2.46
CA GLY A 182 0.11 2.37 2.42
C GLY A 182 -0.55 1.40 3.40
N THR A 183 -0.89 1.87 4.61
CA THR A 183 -1.61 1.07 5.62
C THR A 183 -3.02 0.70 5.14
N ILE A 184 -3.78 1.67 4.62
CA ILE A 184 -5.12 1.45 4.08
C ILE A 184 -5.07 0.46 2.91
N MET A 185 -4.15 0.66 1.96
CA MET A 185 -4.04 -0.20 0.79
C MET A 185 -3.62 -1.62 1.17
N ALA A 186 -2.58 -1.79 2.01
CA ALA A 186 -2.11 -3.10 2.42
C ALA A 186 -3.14 -3.89 3.25
N ALA A 187 -3.99 -3.21 4.01
CA ALA A 187 -5.05 -3.85 4.80
C ALA A 187 -6.25 -4.30 3.96
N ASN A 188 -6.39 -3.81 2.72
CA ASN A 188 -7.51 -4.13 1.82
C ASN A 188 -7.12 -5.11 0.68
N VAL A 189 -5.96 -5.75 0.76
CA VAL A 189 -5.47 -6.74 -0.22
C VAL A 189 -5.87 -8.17 0.15
#